data_ba9e5521d95a8a6437c7f4aab5928f76
#
_entry.id   ba9e5521d95a8a6437c7f4aab5928f76
#
_cell.length_a   1.000
_cell.length_b   1.000
_cell.length_c   1.000
_cell.angle_alpha   90.00
_cell.angle_beta   90.00
_cell.angle_gamma   90.00
#
_symmetry.space_group_name_H-M   'P 1'
#
loop_
_entity.id
_entity.type
_entity.pdbx_description
1 polymer ?
#
loop_
_entity_poly.entity_id
_entity_poly.type
_entity_poly.pdbx_seq_one_letter_code
_entity_poly.pdbx_strand_id
1 'polypeptide(L)'
;MYTVDLAYVGRGLHEELVAHIADQQGYYADEGVHVALRDGCSWDEERLRRGATIGLGRALLSRLTDGIPWVALHVNTTRPLFWFLARPGPLRPGPASLADLAGRRLAVHAPRTAPGCFTRIVLRRAGLDPDRDIHTVVRPPGDYGMDLRRLHDGSIDAALVGSTMAPEAIAAEHGWQVLAWVGDHFQIPTVGVAVDPTYIHPDDPAVRAVVRAHRRALRVIHGEPDTTVRHMQTFLGRHTADEVRAHYETFVAPYFTAGGEADLAVGAGAITAVATELGVPATVTAAEFYRTAATAPD
;
A
#
# COMPACT_ATOMS: atom_id res chain seq x y z
N MET A 1 -6.86 4.46 -30.27
CA MET A 1 -6.09 4.32 -29.01
C MET A 1 -7.10 4.45 -27.89
N TYR A 2 -7.17 3.46 -27.00
CA TYR A 2 -8.07 3.52 -25.83
C TYR A 2 -7.50 4.47 -24.78
N THR A 3 -8.37 5.11 -24.01
CA THR A 3 -7.95 5.97 -22.90
C THR A 3 -8.48 5.39 -21.60
N VAL A 4 -7.63 5.30 -20.58
CA VAL A 4 -7.99 4.84 -19.25
C VAL A 4 -7.53 5.87 -18.23
N ASP A 5 -8.45 6.36 -17.40
CA ASP A 5 -8.07 7.04 -16.16
C ASP A 5 -7.64 5.98 -15.14
N LEU A 6 -6.40 6.04 -14.67
CA LEU A 6 -5.85 5.17 -13.64
C LEU A 6 -5.54 6.02 -12.41
N ALA A 7 -6.38 5.91 -11.41
CA ALA A 7 -6.26 6.69 -10.18
C ALA A 7 -5.47 5.92 -9.12
N TYR A 8 -4.42 6.53 -8.57
CA TYR A 8 -3.81 6.04 -7.35
C TYR A 8 -4.51 6.66 -6.13
N VAL A 9 -4.91 5.81 -5.19
CA VAL A 9 -5.69 6.20 -3.99
C VAL A 9 -4.90 6.04 -2.68
N GLY A 10 -3.61 6.01 -2.79
CA GLY A 10 -2.60 6.06 -1.75
C GLY A 10 -1.37 6.72 -2.33
N ARG A 11 -0.35 6.93 -1.52
CA ARG A 11 0.93 7.45 -1.96
C ARG A 11 2.04 6.60 -1.40
N GLY A 12 2.76 5.93 -2.28
CA GLY A 12 3.88 5.12 -1.87
C GLY A 12 4.35 4.15 -2.94
N LEU A 13 5.51 3.58 -2.71
CA LEU A 13 6.14 2.65 -3.65
C LEU A 13 5.26 1.45 -3.98
N HIS A 14 4.62 0.86 -2.97
CA HIS A 14 3.80 -0.34 -3.16
C HIS A 14 2.52 -0.08 -3.97
N GLU A 15 2.12 1.18 -4.11
CA GLU A 15 0.96 1.58 -4.89
C GLU A 15 1.39 2.07 -6.27
N GLU A 16 2.32 3.02 -6.36
CA GLU A 16 2.56 3.82 -7.55
C GLU A 16 3.76 3.35 -8.40
N LEU A 17 4.77 2.65 -7.82
CA LEU A 17 6.03 2.36 -8.52
C LEU A 17 5.81 1.59 -9.84
N VAL A 18 4.92 0.61 -9.85
CA VAL A 18 4.64 -0.20 -11.04
C VAL A 18 4.06 0.66 -12.16
N ALA A 19 3.07 1.50 -11.83
CA ALA A 19 2.45 2.40 -12.80
C ALA A 19 3.42 3.47 -13.30
N HIS A 20 4.26 4.01 -12.39
CA HIS A 20 5.30 4.97 -12.74
C HIS A 20 6.33 4.37 -13.72
N ILE A 21 6.82 3.16 -13.45
CA ILE A 21 7.75 2.47 -14.36
C ILE A 21 7.08 2.21 -15.71
N ALA A 22 5.83 1.73 -15.71
CA ALA A 22 5.09 1.46 -16.95
C ALA A 22 4.94 2.73 -17.82
N ASP A 23 4.67 3.87 -17.18
CA ASP A 23 4.55 5.17 -17.85
C ASP A 23 5.91 5.63 -18.40
N GLN A 24 6.94 5.69 -17.54
CA GLN A 24 8.27 6.20 -17.91
C GLN A 24 9.00 5.34 -18.94
N GLN A 25 8.71 4.04 -18.99
CA GLN A 25 9.25 3.11 -19.99
C GLN A 25 8.40 3.03 -21.27
N GLY A 26 7.31 3.79 -21.36
CA GLY A 26 6.42 3.82 -22.53
C GLY A 26 5.57 2.57 -22.71
N TYR A 27 5.46 1.69 -21.72
CA TYR A 27 4.78 0.40 -21.85
C TYR A 27 3.28 0.53 -22.13
N TYR A 28 2.63 1.58 -21.64
CA TYR A 28 1.23 1.84 -21.98
C TYR A 28 1.03 2.12 -23.47
N ALA A 29 1.92 2.95 -24.06
CA ALA A 29 1.87 3.26 -25.48
C ALA A 29 2.14 2.02 -26.35
N ASP A 30 3.11 1.19 -25.95
CA ASP A 30 3.43 -0.07 -26.64
C ASP A 30 2.23 -1.04 -26.63
N GLU A 31 1.44 -1.06 -25.55
CA GLU A 31 0.22 -1.87 -25.43
C GLU A 31 -1.01 -1.22 -26.12
N GLY A 32 -0.82 -0.07 -26.78
CA GLY A 32 -1.88 0.62 -27.53
C GLY A 32 -2.90 1.35 -26.64
N VAL A 33 -2.57 1.64 -25.38
CA VAL A 33 -3.44 2.36 -24.46
C VAL A 33 -2.79 3.69 -24.03
N HIS A 34 -3.62 4.73 -23.94
CA HIS A 34 -3.26 5.98 -23.29
C HIS A 34 -3.74 5.94 -21.84
N VAL A 35 -2.82 6.03 -20.87
CA VAL A 35 -3.16 6.04 -19.47
C VAL A 35 -2.99 7.45 -18.91
N ALA A 36 -4.06 8.00 -18.34
CA ALA A 36 -4.00 9.23 -17.58
C ALA A 36 -3.86 8.87 -16.09
N LEU A 37 -2.64 8.99 -15.55
CA LEU A 37 -2.38 8.82 -14.13
C LEU A 37 -3.01 9.98 -13.34
N ARG A 38 -3.81 9.67 -12.32
CA ARG A 38 -4.58 10.63 -11.55
C ARG A 38 -4.37 10.45 -10.06
N ASP A 39 -4.22 11.56 -9.33
CA ASP A 39 -4.33 11.55 -7.86
C ASP A 39 -5.80 11.40 -7.48
N GLY A 40 -6.18 10.19 -7.11
CA GLY A 40 -7.55 9.85 -6.70
C GLY A 40 -7.81 9.99 -5.21
N CYS A 41 -6.83 10.46 -4.41
CA CYS A 41 -6.99 10.54 -2.96
C CYS A 41 -8.13 11.48 -2.53
N SER A 42 -8.41 12.52 -3.34
CA SER A 42 -9.48 13.48 -3.11
C SER A 42 -10.77 13.19 -3.90
N TRP A 43 -10.80 12.11 -4.68
CA TRP A 43 -11.95 11.74 -5.49
C TRP A 43 -13.02 11.06 -4.63
N ASP A 44 -14.29 11.31 -4.97
CA ASP A 44 -15.39 10.55 -4.44
C ASP A 44 -15.42 9.13 -5.01
N GLU A 45 -16.22 8.27 -4.40
CA GLU A 45 -16.31 6.86 -4.79
C GLU A 45 -16.89 6.69 -6.20
N GLU A 46 -17.88 7.50 -6.60
CA GLU A 46 -18.49 7.38 -7.92
C GLU A 46 -17.47 7.69 -9.02
N ARG A 47 -16.66 8.74 -8.85
CA ARG A 47 -15.61 9.10 -9.80
C ARG A 47 -14.55 8.01 -9.91
N LEU A 48 -14.14 7.41 -8.79
CA LEU A 48 -13.17 6.32 -8.78
C LEU A 48 -13.70 5.10 -9.53
N ARG A 49 -14.98 4.75 -9.36
CA ARG A 49 -15.63 3.60 -10.00
C ARG A 49 -15.71 3.71 -11.52
N ARG A 50 -15.66 4.92 -12.08
CA ARG A 50 -15.69 5.18 -13.53
C ARG A 50 -14.37 4.94 -14.24
N GLY A 51 -13.28 4.71 -13.51
CA GLY A 51 -11.95 4.43 -14.02
C GLY A 51 -11.36 3.16 -13.41
N ALA A 52 -10.08 2.90 -13.71
CA ALA A 52 -9.29 1.91 -12.99
C ALA A 52 -8.59 2.56 -11.80
N THR A 53 -8.38 1.81 -10.72
CA THR A 53 -7.72 2.34 -9.52
C THR A 53 -6.56 1.45 -9.07
N ILE A 54 -5.55 2.09 -8.47
CA ILE A 54 -4.48 1.46 -7.72
C ILE A 54 -4.67 1.82 -6.25
N GLY A 55 -4.52 0.87 -5.36
CA GLY A 55 -4.59 1.19 -3.94
C GLY A 55 -4.47 -0.02 -3.04
N LEU A 56 -3.93 0.23 -1.85
CA LEU A 56 -3.57 -0.79 -0.88
C LEU A 56 -4.76 -1.67 -0.48
N GLY A 57 -5.93 -1.08 -0.30
CA GLY A 57 -7.08 -1.83 0.17
C GLY A 57 -8.41 -1.09 0.06
N ARG A 58 -8.44 0.12 -0.53
CA ARG A 58 -9.69 0.89 -0.63
C ARG A 58 -10.79 0.12 -1.35
N ALA A 59 -10.46 -0.52 -2.48
CA ALA A 59 -11.41 -1.33 -3.24
C ALA A 59 -11.97 -2.50 -2.40
N LEU A 60 -11.13 -3.16 -1.59
CA LEU A 60 -11.59 -4.21 -0.68
C LEU A 60 -12.47 -3.65 0.43
N LEU A 61 -12.06 -2.54 1.05
CA LEU A 61 -12.86 -1.93 2.12
C LEU A 61 -14.25 -1.55 1.63
N SER A 62 -14.36 -0.78 0.53
CA SER A 62 -15.67 -0.37 0.01
C SER A 62 -16.48 -1.56 -0.52
N ARG A 63 -15.86 -2.64 -0.99
CA ARG A 63 -16.58 -3.87 -1.29
C ARG A 63 -17.21 -4.51 -0.05
N LEU A 64 -16.51 -4.49 1.07
CA LEU A 64 -17.00 -5.07 2.33
C LEU A 64 -18.01 -4.15 3.04
N THR A 65 -17.80 -2.82 3.03
CA THR A 65 -18.66 -1.88 3.78
C THR A 65 -19.86 -1.39 2.97
N ASP A 66 -19.66 -1.12 1.67
CA ASP A 66 -20.64 -0.43 0.83
C ASP A 66 -21.23 -1.34 -0.25
N GLY A 67 -20.76 -2.60 -0.34
CA GLY A 67 -21.24 -3.59 -1.30
C GLY A 67 -20.84 -3.27 -2.75
N ILE A 68 -19.90 -2.35 -2.98
CA ILE A 68 -19.45 -2.00 -4.32
C ILE A 68 -18.68 -3.19 -4.92
N PRO A 69 -19.03 -3.66 -6.14
CA PRO A 69 -18.53 -4.93 -6.67
C PRO A 69 -17.10 -4.86 -7.25
N TRP A 70 -16.18 -4.12 -6.60
CA TRP A 70 -14.79 -4.05 -7.00
C TRP A 70 -14.14 -5.41 -7.24
N VAL A 71 -13.34 -5.52 -8.30
CA VAL A 71 -12.47 -6.66 -8.57
C VAL A 71 -11.05 -6.18 -8.83
N ALA A 72 -10.08 -6.87 -8.25
CA ALA A 72 -8.66 -6.65 -8.45
C ALA A 72 -8.16 -7.54 -9.60
N LEU A 73 -7.52 -6.94 -10.60
CA LEU A 73 -7.04 -7.63 -11.81
C LEU A 73 -5.51 -7.77 -11.84
N HIS A 74 -4.84 -7.02 -10.98
CA HIS A 74 -3.38 -7.04 -10.85
C HIS A 74 -2.99 -6.69 -9.40
N VAL A 75 -1.91 -7.30 -8.93
CA VAL A 75 -1.37 -7.10 -7.58
C VAL A 75 0.09 -6.68 -7.66
N ASN A 76 0.43 -5.58 -7.02
CA ASN A 76 1.80 -5.07 -7.00
C ASN A 76 2.67 -5.81 -5.98
N THR A 77 2.21 -5.92 -4.74
CA THR A 77 2.99 -6.47 -3.63
C THR A 77 2.21 -7.51 -2.85
N THR A 78 2.94 -8.40 -2.18
CA THR A 78 2.37 -9.42 -1.28
C THR A 78 2.21 -8.93 0.15
N ARG A 79 2.82 -7.81 0.49
CA ARG A 79 2.82 -7.23 1.84
C ARG A 79 2.71 -5.70 1.79
N PRO A 80 2.01 -5.06 2.75
CA PRO A 80 1.92 -3.61 2.82
C PRO A 80 3.23 -3.00 3.33
N LEU A 81 3.72 -1.96 2.66
CA LEU A 81 4.95 -1.26 3.02
C LEU A 81 4.64 -0.09 3.96
N PHE A 82 4.38 -0.41 5.23
CA PHE A 82 4.22 0.54 6.33
C PHE A 82 5.04 0.09 7.53
N TRP A 83 5.52 1.04 8.30
CA TRP A 83 6.34 0.81 9.49
C TRP A 83 5.86 1.64 10.66
N PHE A 84 6.07 1.12 11.87
CA PHE A 84 5.93 1.88 13.09
C PHE A 84 7.30 2.46 13.46
N LEU A 85 7.41 3.79 13.46
CA LEU A 85 8.56 4.53 13.97
C LEU A 85 8.25 5.11 15.34
N ALA A 86 9.22 5.06 16.25
CA ALA A 86 9.11 5.65 17.58
C ALA A 86 10.32 6.51 17.93
N ARG A 87 10.09 7.56 18.70
CA ARG A 87 11.15 8.35 19.33
C ARG A 87 11.85 7.54 20.41
N PRO A 88 13.16 7.80 20.65
CA PRO A 88 13.81 7.31 21.86
C PRO A 88 13.09 7.93 23.08
N GLY A 89 12.70 7.08 24.00
CA GLY A 89 12.01 7.45 25.23
C GLY A 89 12.30 6.39 26.29
N PRO A 90 11.68 6.43 27.44
CA PRO A 90 11.79 5.37 28.43
C PRO A 90 11.04 4.13 27.90
N LEU A 91 11.60 3.52 26.84
CA LEU A 91 11.18 2.21 26.39
C LEU A 91 11.49 1.19 27.45
N ARG A 92 10.76 0.09 27.48
CA ARG A 92 11.06 -1.03 28.39
C ARG A 92 12.47 -1.54 28.10
N PRO A 93 13.16 -2.06 29.11
CA PRO A 93 14.45 -2.71 28.90
C PRO A 93 14.29 -3.87 27.88
N GLY A 94 15.11 -3.87 26.85
CA GLY A 94 15.07 -4.87 25.78
C GLY A 94 14.93 -4.25 24.41
N PRO A 95 14.82 -5.08 23.35
CA PRO A 95 14.57 -4.59 22.01
C PRO A 95 13.20 -3.92 21.94
N ALA A 96 13.12 -2.78 21.28
CA ALA A 96 11.88 -2.06 21.05
C ALA A 96 10.89 -2.92 20.26
N SER A 97 9.64 -2.88 20.65
CA SER A 97 8.56 -3.70 20.07
C SER A 97 7.24 -2.94 20.04
N LEU A 98 6.24 -3.49 19.34
CA LEU A 98 4.89 -2.93 19.35
C LEU A 98 4.27 -2.85 20.75
N ALA A 99 4.65 -3.73 21.68
CA ALA A 99 4.16 -3.70 23.07
C ALA A 99 4.55 -2.41 23.81
N ASP A 100 5.62 -1.73 23.37
CA ASP A 100 6.08 -0.46 23.94
C ASP A 100 5.17 0.72 23.59
N LEU A 101 4.21 0.53 22.67
CA LEU A 101 3.19 1.53 22.32
C LEU A 101 2.09 1.67 23.39
N ALA A 102 2.01 0.77 24.38
CA ALA A 102 1.03 0.88 25.45
C ALA A 102 1.18 2.21 26.22
N GLY A 103 0.08 2.98 26.32
CA GLY A 103 0.04 4.31 26.93
C GLY A 103 0.73 5.42 26.12
N ARG A 104 1.11 5.16 24.86
CA ARG A 104 1.80 6.14 24.01
C ARG A 104 0.85 6.85 23.05
N ARG A 105 1.27 8.04 22.59
CA ARG A 105 0.59 8.80 21.54
C ARG A 105 1.11 8.30 20.19
N LEU A 106 0.24 7.61 19.44
CA LEU A 106 0.53 7.05 18.14
C LEU A 106 -0.22 7.82 17.04
N ALA A 107 0.50 8.42 16.10
CA ALA A 107 -0.12 8.99 14.91
C ALA A 107 -0.53 7.86 13.94
N VAL A 108 -1.80 7.92 13.52
CA VAL A 108 -2.44 6.89 12.69
C VAL A 108 -3.30 7.52 11.61
N HIS A 109 -3.63 6.75 10.59
CA HIS A 109 -4.70 7.10 9.65
C HIS A 109 -6.09 6.88 10.28
N ALA A 110 -7.12 7.50 9.68
CA ALA A 110 -8.50 7.28 10.11
C ALA A 110 -8.86 5.78 10.08
N PRO A 111 -9.59 5.26 11.09
CA PRO A 111 -9.80 3.81 11.27
C PRO A 111 -10.45 3.10 10.06
N ARG A 112 -11.27 3.81 9.29
CA ARG A 112 -11.95 3.27 8.09
C ARG A 112 -11.16 3.44 6.79
N THR A 113 -9.90 3.86 6.86
CA THR A 113 -8.97 3.81 5.72
C THR A 113 -8.17 2.51 5.76
N ALA A 114 -7.64 2.08 4.62
CA ALA A 114 -6.84 0.87 4.56
C ALA A 114 -5.65 0.89 5.55
N PRO A 115 -4.78 1.91 5.57
CA PRO A 115 -3.69 1.95 6.54
C PRO A 115 -4.17 2.05 7.99
N GLY A 116 -5.29 2.73 8.27
CA GLY A 116 -5.88 2.78 9.61
C GLY A 116 -6.39 1.41 10.08
N CYS A 117 -7.13 0.71 9.22
CA CYS A 117 -7.61 -0.66 9.48
C CYS A 117 -6.44 -1.62 9.73
N PHE A 118 -5.39 -1.57 8.89
CA PHE A 118 -4.22 -2.45 9.04
C PHE A 118 -3.42 -2.16 10.32
N THR A 119 -3.28 -0.90 10.68
CA THR A 119 -2.69 -0.50 11.96
C THR A 119 -3.41 -1.17 13.13
N ARG A 120 -4.74 -1.10 13.15
CA ARG A 120 -5.55 -1.70 14.22
C ARG A 120 -5.42 -3.22 14.26
N ILE A 121 -5.46 -3.89 13.10
CA ILE A 121 -5.22 -5.35 13.00
C ILE A 121 -3.87 -5.72 13.62
N VAL A 122 -2.80 -5.00 13.25
CA VAL A 122 -1.44 -5.27 13.74
C VAL A 122 -1.33 -5.05 15.26
N LEU A 123 -1.90 -3.96 15.77
CA LEU A 123 -1.91 -3.68 17.20
C LEU A 123 -2.65 -4.78 18.00
N ARG A 124 -3.84 -5.22 17.52
CA ARG A 124 -4.58 -6.32 18.17
C ARG A 124 -3.79 -7.63 18.14
N ARG A 125 -3.07 -7.94 17.07
CA ARG A 125 -2.19 -9.13 16.99
C ARG A 125 -1.00 -9.04 17.93
N ALA A 126 -0.55 -7.83 18.24
CA ALA A 126 0.47 -7.57 19.25
C ALA A 126 -0.09 -7.56 20.70
N GLY A 127 -1.37 -7.87 20.89
CA GLY A 127 -2.00 -7.90 22.20
C GLY A 127 -2.43 -6.54 22.74
N LEU A 128 -2.46 -5.50 21.90
CA LEU A 128 -2.88 -4.14 22.26
C LEU A 128 -4.28 -3.87 21.76
N ASP A 129 -5.12 -3.28 22.59
CA ASP A 129 -6.40 -2.73 22.15
C ASP A 129 -6.18 -1.28 21.68
N PRO A 130 -6.32 -0.98 20.37
CA PRO A 130 -6.05 0.36 19.85
C PRO A 130 -6.99 1.44 20.38
N ASP A 131 -8.11 1.06 21.02
CA ASP A 131 -9.08 1.99 21.58
C ASP A 131 -8.87 2.26 23.08
N ARG A 132 -8.15 1.38 23.79
CA ARG A 132 -7.92 1.49 25.25
C ARG A 132 -6.46 1.67 25.63
N ASP A 133 -5.56 0.98 24.91
CA ASP A 133 -4.17 0.87 25.33
C ASP A 133 -3.29 1.92 24.67
N ILE A 134 -3.80 2.66 23.66
CA ILE A 134 -3.04 3.61 22.87
C ILE A 134 -3.79 4.95 22.75
N HIS A 135 -3.07 6.05 22.89
CA HIS A 135 -3.61 7.38 22.58
C HIS A 135 -3.44 7.67 21.08
N THR A 136 -4.44 7.32 20.28
CA THR A 136 -4.38 7.52 18.83
C THR A 136 -4.54 9.00 18.46
N VAL A 137 -3.65 9.50 17.60
CA VAL A 137 -3.69 10.84 17.03
C VAL A 137 -3.94 10.69 15.53
N VAL A 138 -5.17 10.95 15.09
CA VAL A 138 -5.52 10.78 13.67
C VAL A 138 -4.85 11.88 12.84
N ARG A 139 -4.15 11.47 11.79
CA ARG A 139 -3.56 12.38 10.83
C ARG A 139 -4.61 12.85 9.81
N PRO A 140 -4.74 14.17 9.56
CA PRO A 140 -5.54 14.65 8.44
C PRO A 140 -4.93 14.20 7.10
N PRO A 141 -5.75 13.99 6.05
CA PRO A 141 -5.27 13.63 4.73
C PRO A 141 -4.30 14.66 4.15
N GLY A 142 -3.35 14.22 3.34
CA GLY A 142 -2.54 15.08 2.45
C GLY A 142 -1.17 15.52 2.96
N ASP A 143 -0.91 15.60 4.27
CA ASP A 143 0.41 15.98 4.79
C ASP A 143 1.18 14.78 5.36
N TYR A 144 1.89 14.09 4.47
CA TYR A 144 2.68 12.89 4.83
C TYR A 144 3.94 13.21 5.66
N GLY A 145 4.41 14.45 5.65
CA GLY A 145 5.54 14.91 6.48
C GLY A 145 5.13 15.35 7.89
N MET A 146 3.84 15.50 8.16
CA MET A 146 3.33 16.00 9.45
C MET A 146 3.79 15.13 10.62
N ASP A 147 3.72 13.81 10.47
CA ASP A 147 4.02 12.89 11.57
C ASP A 147 5.51 12.88 11.90
N LEU A 148 6.41 13.11 10.91
CA LEU A 148 7.83 13.29 11.19
C LEU A 148 8.09 14.56 12.01
N ARG A 149 7.39 15.67 11.67
CA ARG A 149 7.51 16.91 12.46
C ARG A 149 6.99 16.72 13.88
N ARG A 150 5.86 16.02 14.04
CA ARG A 150 5.26 15.70 15.34
C ARG A 150 6.15 14.75 16.18
N LEU A 151 6.82 13.79 15.56
CA LEU A 151 7.83 12.97 16.21
C LEU A 151 9.00 13.85 16.68
N HIS A 152 9.44 14.78 15.85
CA HIS A 152 10.57 15.66 16.16
C HIS A 152 10.26 16.61 17.32
N ASP A 153 9.10 17.25 17.32
CA ASP A 153 8.69 18.21 18.37
C ASP A 153 8.15 17.53 19.65
N GLY A 154 7.91 16.24 19.59
CA GLY A 154 7.46 15.46 20.74
C GLY A 154 5.96 15.51 21.00
N SER A 155 5.15 16.02 20.08
CA SER A 155 3.69 15.98 20.20
C SER A 155 3.10 14.58 20.04
N ILE A 156 3.86 13.65 19.44
CA ILE A 156 3.57 12.21 19.41
C ILE A 156 4.81 11.41 19.81
N ASP A 157 4.60 10.17 20.22
CA ASP A 157 5.66 9.26 20.66
C ASP A 157 6.04 8.25 19.56
N ALA A 158 5.08 7.90 18.70
CA ALA A 158 5.25 7.01 17.57
C ALA A 158 4.34 7.39 16.41
N ALA A 159 4.66 6.91 15.19
CA ALA A 159 3.88 7.13 13.98
C ALA A 159 3.86 5.91 13.07
N LEU A 160 2.76 5.72 12.34
CA LEU A 160 2.72 4.85 11.18
C LEU A 160 3.22 5.64 9.96
N VAL A 161 4.30 5.18 9.33
CA VAL A 161 4.87 5.79 8.13
C VAL A 161 4.75 4.87 6.92
N GLY A 162 4.56 5.46 5.76
CA GLY A 162 4.40 4.75 4.50
C GLY A 162 5.69 4.67 3.68
N SER A 163 5.61 4.01 2.55
CA SER A 163 6.73 3.68 1.67
C SER A 163 7.27 4.83 0.80
N THR A 164 6.84 6.06 1.03
CA THR A 164 7.51 7.27 0.50
C THR A 164 8.75 7.68 1.31
N MET A 165 9.11 6.85 2.28
CA MET A 165 10.23 7.05 3.18
C MET A 165 10.98 5.72 3.34
N ALA A 166 12.31 5.78 3.48
CA ALA A 166 13.11 4.66 3.93
C ALA A 166 13.18 4.71 5.47
N PRO A 167 12.40 3.90 6.19
CA PRO A 167 12.20 4.09 7.62
C PRO A 167 13.48 3.88 8.43
N GLU A 168 14.36 2.99 7.98
CA GLU A 168 15.65 2.72 8.63
C GLU A 168 16.57 3.94 8.52
N ALA A 169 16.63 4.57 7.35
CA ALA A 169 17.43 5.78 7.13
C ALA A 169 16.92 6.95 7.98
N ILE A 170 15.59 7.14 8.03
CA ILE A 170 14.97 8.18 8.87
C ILE A 170 15.22 7.90 10.36
N ALA A 171 15.09 6.65 10.77
CA ALA A 171 15.35 6.26 12.17
C ALA A 171 16.80 6.56 12.54
N ALA A 172 17.76 6.23 11.67
CA ALA A 172 19.18 6.52 11.89
C ALA A 172 19.47 8.03 11.91
N GLU A 173 18.91 8.81 11.00
CA GLU A 173 19.08 10.28 10.90
C GLU A 173 18.64 10.98 12.19
N HIS A 174 17.54 10.52 12.82
CA HIS A 174 16.95 11.18 13.96
C HIS A 174 17.20 10.48 15.31
N GLY A 175 17.90 9.36 15.30
CA GLY A 175 18.06 8.52 16.49
C GLY A 175 16.75 7.87 16.95
N TRP A 176 15.82 7.64 16.04
CA TRP A 176 14.54 6.96 16.29
C TRP A 176 14.68 5.44 16.10
N GLN A 177 13.60 4.71 16.36
CA GLN A 177 13.57 3.26 16.27
C GLN A 177 12.46 2.80 15.33
N VAL A 178 12.75 1.83 14.48
CA VAL A 178 11.73 1.06 13.77
C VAL A 178 11.23 -0.03 14.71
N LEU A 179 9.99 0.09 15.17
CA LEU A 179 9.40 -0.89 16.10
C LEU A 179 8.94 -2.16 15.39
N ALA A 180 8.36 -2.00 14.21
CA ALA A 180 7.86 -3.10 13.42
C ALA A 180 7.59 -2.67 11.96
N TRP A 181 7.70 -3.62 11.06
CA TRP A 181 7.11 -3.55 9.74
C TRP A 181 5.72 -4.20 9.75
N VAL A 182 4.72 -3.50 9.24
CA VAL A 182 3.33 -4.01 9.16
C VAL A 182 3.28 -5.32 8.39
N GLY A 183 4.07 -5.46 7.32
CA GLY A 183 4.12 -6.65 6.48
C GLY A 183 4.54 -7.94 7.17
N ASP A 184 5.24 -7.87 8.32
CA ASP A 184 5.57 -9.05 9.12
C ASP A 184 4.40 -9.53 9.98
N HIS A 185 3.49 -8.63 10.31
CA HIS A 185 2.34 -8.91 11.17
C HIS A 185 1.03 -9.09 10.43
N PHE A 186 0.92 -8.48 9.24
CA PHE A 186 -0.29 -8.53 8.42
C PHE A 186 0.06 -8.54 6.94
N GLN A 187 -0.31 -9.61 6.24
CA GLN A 187 -0.12 -9.76 4.81
C GLN A 187 -1.44 -9.46 4.09
N ILE A 188 -1.36 -8.71 3.02
CA ILE A 188 -2.45 -8.43 2.10
C ILE A 188 -1.88 -8.15 0.71
N PRO A 189 -2.44 -8.76 -0.36
CA PRO A 189 -2.05 -8.39 -1.72
C PRO A 189 -2.44 -6.93 -2.01
N THR A 190 -1.45 -6.09 -2.34
CA THR A 190 -1.68 -4.69 -2.69
C THR A 190 -2.17 -4.58 -4.11
N VAL A 191 -3.36 -4.04 -4.30
CA VAL A 191 -4.00 -3.94 -5.60
C VAL A 191 -3.26 -2.97 -6.52
N GLY A 192 -2.82 -3.45 -7.66
CA GLY A 192 -2.16 -2.67 -8.72
C GLY A 192 -3.13 -2.20 -9.83
N VAL A 193 -4.22 -2.93 -10.06
CA VAL A 193 -5.33 -2.51 -10.93
C VAL A 193 -6.62 -3.09 -10.38
N ALA A 194 -7.59 -2.26 -10.10
CA ALA A 194 -8.96 -2.68 -9.78
C ALA A 194 -9.96 -1.89 -10.61
N VAL A 195 -11.07 -2.54 -10.94
CA VAL A 195 -12.21 -1.93 -11.64
C VAL A 195 -13.51 -2.28 -10.96
N ASP A 196 -14.50 -1.43 -11.12
CA ASP A 196 -15.90 -1.76 -10.79
C ASP A 196 -16.59 -2.30 -12.05
N PRO A 197 -17.00 -3.58 -12.05
CA PRO A 197 -17.63 -4.22 -13.21
C PRO A 197 -18.94 -3.58 -13.67
N THR A 198 -19.55 -2.72 -12.85
CA THR A 198 -20.75 -1.97 -13.26
C THR A 198 -20.44 -0.83 -14.24
N TYR A 199 -19.20 -0.37 -14.29
CA TYR A 199 -18.74 0.68 -15.19
C TYR A 199 -17.74 0.19 -16.24
N ILE A 200 -16.81 -0.68 -15.84
CA ILE A 200 -15.74 -1.17 -16.73
C ILE A 200 -15.66 -2.69 -16.63
N HIS A 201 -15.90 -3.38 -17.74
CA HIS A 201 -15.77 -4.84 -17.74
C HIS A 201 -14.31 -5.26 -17.43
N PRO A 202 -14.09 -6.27 -16.57
CA PRO A 202 -12.73 -6.73 -16.24
C PRO A 202 -11.91 -7.19 -17.47
N ASP A 203 -12.61 -7.62 -18.54
CA ASP A 203 -12.00 -8.06 -19.79
C ASP A 203 -11.93 -6.95 -20.85
N ASP A 204 -12.18 -5.70 -20.49
CA ASP A 204 -12.03 -4.57 -21.40
C ASP A 204 -10.62 -4.55 -21.99
N PRO A 205 -10.45 -4.44 -23.32
CA PRO A 205 -9.13 -4.46 -23.96
C PRO A 205 -8.17 -3.40 -23.42
N ALA A 206 -8.67 -2.22 -23.05
CA ALA A 206 -7.83 -1.16 -22.49
C ALA A 206 -7.34 -1.52 -21.09
N VAL A 207 -8.18 -2.11 -20.25
CA VAL A 207 -7.79 -2.58 -18.90
C VAL A 207 -6.79 -3.72 -19.00
N ARG A 208 -7.00 -4.67 -19.91
CA ARG A 208 -6.03 -5.75 -20.19
C ARG A 208 -4.67 -5.20 -20.65
N ALA A 209 -4.67 -4.16 -21.50
CA ALA A 209 -3.45 -3.49 -21.92
C ALA A 209 -2.70 -2.86 -20.72
N VAL A 210 -3.43 -2.20 -19.81
CA VAL A 210 -2.84 -1.67 -18.56
C VAL A 210 -2.21 -2.80 -17.73
N VAL A 211 -2.90 -3.92 -17.56
CA VAL A 211 -2.37 -5.07 -16.80
C VAL A 211 -1.10 -5.64 -17.44
N ARG A 212 -1.05 -5.76 -18.80
CA ARG A 212 0.18 -6.21 -19.48
C ARG A 212 1.33 -5.23 -19.30
N ALA A 213 1.08 -3.93 -19.38
CA ALA A 213 2.08 -2.89 -19.11
C ALA A 213 2.63 -2.99 -17.68
N HIS A 214 1.77 -3.20 -16.69
CA HIS A 214 2.17 -3.40 -15.29
C HIS A 214 3.02 -4.67 -15.10
N ARG A 215 2.68 -5.77 -15.77
CA ARG A 215 3.52 -6.99 -15.76
C ARG A 215 4.91 -6.75 -16.34
N ARG A 216 5.03 -5.93 -17.38
CA ARG A 216 6.33 -5.51 -17.93
C ARG A 216 7.11 -4.71 -16.89
N ALA A 217 6.46 -3.78 -16.19
CA ALA A 217 7.09 -3.00 -15.14
C ALA A 217 7.57 -3.87 -13.94
N LEU A 218 6.82 -4.90 -13.56
CA LEU A 218 7.27 -5.86 -12.55
C LEU A 218 8.53 -6.61 -13.01
N ARG A 219 8.64 -6.95 -14.30
CA ARG A 219 9.88 -7.56 -14.83
C ARG A 219 11.09 -6.63 -14.71
N VAL A 220 10.90 -5.30 -14.89
CA VAL A 220 11.96 -4.31 -14.65
C VAL A 220 12.34 -4.31 -13.17
N ILE A 221 11.36 -4.31 -12.26
CA ILE A 221 11.61 -4.33 -10.81
C ILE A 221 12.49 -5.51 -10.42
N HIS A 222 12.27 -6.69 -10.98
CA HIS A 222 13.05 -7.88 -10.64
C HIS A 222 14.33 -8.05 -11.45
N GLY A 223 14.33 -7.66 -12.72
CA GLY A 223 15.44 -7.91 -13.66
C GLY A 223 16.43 -6.76 -13.79
N GLU A 224 16.04 -5.54 -13.41
CA GLU A 224 16.83 -4.34 -13.62
C GLU A 224 16.96 -3.48 -12.34
N PRO A 225 17.74 -3.96 -11.33
CA PRO A 225 17.86 -3.27 -10.04
C PRO A 225 18.25 -1.79 -10.15
N ASP A 226 19.23 -1.46 -11.00
CA ASP A 226 19.71 -0.09 -11.15
C ASP A 226 18.65 0.83 -11.79
N THR A 227 17.89 0.32 -12.75
CA THR A 227 16.78 1.05 -13.35
C THR A 227 15.69 1.28 -12.31
N THR A 228 15.34 0.25 -11.54
CA THR A 228 14.34 0.34 -10.48
C THR A 228 14.74 1.35 -9.40
N VAL A 229 15.98 1.31 -8.92
CA VAL A 229 16.48 2.27 -7.92
C VAL A 229 16.40 3.71 -8.45
N ARG A 230 16.73 3.96 -9.72
CA ARG A 230 16.56 5.30 -10.32
C ARG A 230 15.10 5.76 -10.30
N HIS A 231 14.15 4.87 -10.62
CA HIS A 231 12.72 5.20 -10.52
C HIS A 231 12.29 5.43 -9.07
N MET A 232 12.76 4.63 -8.13
CA MET A 232 12.47 4.81 -6.71
C MET A 232 12.94 6.15 -6.15
N GLN A 233 14.03 6.72 -6.68
CA GLN A 233 14.54 8.05 -6.26
C GLN A 233 13.53 9.17 -6.50
N THR A 234 12.59 9.04 -7.44
CA THR A 234 11.50 10.01 -7.62
C THR A 234 10.54 10.06 -6.44
N PHE A 235 10.38 8.95 -5.72
CA PHE A 235 9.56 8.84 -4.51
C PHE A 235 10.36 9.11 -3.24
N LEU A 236 11.63 8.72 -3.24
CA LEU A 236 12.55 8.76 -2.09
C LEU A 236 13.59 9.87 -2.23
N GLY A 237 13.26 11.01 -2.85
CA GLY A 237 14.19 12.06 -3.25
C GLY A 237 14.98 12.74 -2.12
N ARG A 238 14.59 12.51 -0.84
CA ARG A 238 15.36 12.95 0.33
C ARG A 238 16.51 12.00 0.72
N HIS A 239 16.51 10.78 0.16
CA HIS A 239 17.45 9.71 0.51
C HIS A 239 18.58 9.61 -0.50
N THR A 240 19.76 9.17 -0.04
CA THR A 240 20.91 8.87 -0.90
C THR A 240 20.63 7.65 -1.78
N ALA A 241 21.39 7.50 -2.87
CA ALA A 241 21.27 6.34 -3.75
C ALA A 241 21.50 5.01 -3.01
N ASP A 242 22.42 4.99 -2.05
CA ASP A 242 22.72 3.79 -1.24
C ASP A 242 21.56 3.43 -0.30
N GLU A 243 20.92 4.42 0.34
CA GLU A 243 19.74 4.20 1.16
C GLU A 243 18.55 3.69 0.33
N VAL A 244 18.33 4.25 -0.87
CA VAL A 244 17.29 3.78 -1.79
C VAL A 244 17.58 2.36 -2.25
N ARG A 245 18.84 2.02 -2.54
CA ARG A 245 19.25 0.66 -2.90
C ARG A 245 19.00 -0.33 -1.76
N ALA A 246 19.40 0.01 -0.55
CA ALA A 246 19.15 -0.83 0.62
C ALA A 246 17.64 -1.07 0.83
N HIS A 247 16.82 -0.03 0.65
CA HIS A 247 15.36 -0.13 0.72
C HIS A 247 14.78 -1.04 -0.41
N TYR A 248 15.32 -0.92 -1.64
CA TYR A 248 14.97 -1.79 -2.75
C TYR A 248 15.26 -3.27 -2.42
N GLU A 249 16.47 -3.57 -1.98
CA GLU A 249 16.92 -4.94 -1.70
C GLU A 249 16.14 -5.57 -0.54
N THR A 250 15.77 -4.77 0.47
CA THR A 250 15.08 -5.26 1.66
C THR A 250 13.58 -5.41 1.48
N PHE A 251 12.92 -4.47 0.77
CA PHE A 251 11.46 -4.39 0.77
C PHE A 251 10.81 -4.43 -0.63
N VAL A 252 11.51 -4.01 -1.68
CA VAL A 252 10.92 -3.97 -3.02
C VAL A 252 11.17 -5.27 -3.76
N ALA A 253 12.41 -5.67 -3.95
CA ALA A 253 12.77 -6.88 -4.69
C ALA A 253 12.13 -8.16 -4.12
N PRO A 254 12.07 -8.37 -2.77
CA PRO A 254 11.49 -9.59 -2.22
C PRO A 254 9.97 -9.64 -2.21
N TYR A 255 9.28 -8.48 -2.20
CA TYR A 255 7.85 -8.43 -1.89
C TYR A 255 6.95 -7.90 -3.00
N PHE A 256 7.52 -7.36 -4.08
CA PHE A 256 6.74 -7.16 -5.30
C PHE A 256 6.45 -8.51 -5.96
N THR A 257 5.27 -8.64 -6.56
CA THR A 257 4.87 -9.90 -7.22
C THR A 257 5.67 -10.09 -8.50
N ALA A 258 5.91 -11.34 -8.89
CA ALA A 258 6.65 -11.64 -10.12
C ALA A 258 5.84 -11.33 -11.40
N GLY A 259 4.52 -11.54 -11.35
CA GLY A 259 3.66 -11.42 -12.53
C GLY A 259 2.32 -10.71 -12.28
N GLY A 260 2.08 -10.19 -11.08
CA GLY A 260 0.84 -9.48 -10.76
C GLY A 260 -0.27 -10.38 -10.21
N GLU A 261 0.01 -11.65 -9.93
CA GLU A 261 -0.94 -12.60 -9.37
C GLU A 261 -1.07 -12.42 -7.85
N ALA A 262 -2.30 -12.64 -7.35
CA ALA A 262 -2.57 -12.69 -5.91
C ALA A 262 -2.41 -14.12 -5.38
N ASP A 263 -1.76 -14.27 -4.23
CA ASP A 263 -1.92 -15.46 -3.41
C ASP A 263 -3.32 -15.46 -2.79
N LEU A 264 -4.17 -16.37 -3.24
CA LEU A 264 -5.57 -16.43 -2.79
C LEU A 264 -5.71 -16.86 -1.32
N ALA A 265 -4.75 -17.60 -0.76
CA ALA A 265 -4.78 -17.96 0.65
C ALA A 265 -4.47 -16.73 1.53
N VAL A 266 -3.45 -15.95 1.15
CA VAL A 266 -3.16 -14.65 1.77
C VAL A 266 -4.34 -13.70 1.61
N GLY A 267 -4.94 -13.63 0.42
CA GLY A 267 -6.13 -12.81 0.14
C GLY A 267 -7.31 -13.17 1.03
N ALA A 268 -7.60 -14.46 1.22
CA ALA A 268 -8.69 -14.93 2.09
C ALA A 268 -8.45 -14.54 3.56
N GLY A 269 -7.22 -14.71 4.05
CA GLY A 269 -6.83 -14.27 5.39
C GLY A 269 -6.98 -12.77 5.58
N ALA A 270 -6.59 -11.98 4.57
CA ALA A 270 -6.73 -10.53 4.59
C ALA A 270 -8.19 -10.08 4.62
N ILE A 271 -9.05 -10.66 3.76
CA ILE A 271 -10.50 -10.38 3.74
C ILE A 271 -11.13 -10.65 5.11
N THR A 272 -10.82 -11.80 5.70
CA THR A 272 -11.33 -12.17 7.04
C THR A 272 -10.87 -11.18 8.10
N ALA A 273 -9.58 -10.83 8.13
CA ALA A 273 -9.04 -9.92 9.13
C ALA A 273 -9.61 -8.50 9.00
N VAL A 274 -9.73 -7.99 7.77
CA VAL A 274 -10.32 -6.67 7.49
C VAL A 274 -11.81 -6.66 7.85
N ALA A 275 -12.58 -7.66 7.45
CA ALA A 275 -14.00 -7.76 7.79
C ALA A 275 -14.22 -7.81 9.31
N THR A 276 -13.40 -8.59 10.04
CA THR A 276 -13.42 -8.67 11.51
C THR A 276 -13.15 -7.31 12.16
N GLU A 277 -12.09 -6.60 11.72
CA GLU A 277 -11.74 -5.29 12.28
C GLU A 277 -12.80 -4.23 11.99
N LEU A 278 -13.43 -4.27 10.82
CA LEU A 278 -14.51 -3.36 10.45
C LEU A 278 -15.86 -3.72 11.10
N GLY A 279 -15.99 -4.92 11.71
CA GLY A 279 -17.24 -5.40 12.29
C GLY A 279 -18.31 -5.72 11.24
N VAL A 280 -17.91 -6.13 10.03
CA VAL A 280 -18.80 -6.48 8.92
C VAL A 280 -18.61 -7.95 8.51
N PRO A 281 -19.62 -8.59 7.88
CA PRO A 281 -19.44 -9.94 7.36
C PRO A 281 -18.46 -9.96 6.18
N ALA A 282 -17.66 -11.04 6.06
CA ALA A 282 -16.83 -11.30 4.89
C ALA A 282 -17.71 -11.83 3.74
N THR A 283 -18.33 -10.91 2.99
CA THR A 283 -19.31 -11.22 1.94
C THR A 283 -18.69 -11.59 0.59
N VAL A 284 -17.38 -11.62 0.49
CA VAL A 284 -16.63 -11.89 -0.75
C VAL A 284 -15.52 -12.92 -0.49
N THR A 285 -15.33 -13.85 -1.40
CA THR A 285 -14.20 -14.76 -1.39
C THR A 285 -12.97 -14.12 -2.05
N ALA A 286 -11.77 -14.64 -1.75
CA ALA A 286 -10.54 -14.18 -2.39
C ALA A 286 -10.59 -14.35 -3.93
N ALA A 287 -11.14 -15.44 -4.42
CA ALA A 287 -11.27 -15.70 -5.87
C ALA A 287 -12.26 -14.76 -6.57
N GLU A 288 -13.29 -14.27 -5.87
CA GLU A 288 -14.23 -13.29 -6.40
C GLU A 288 -13.65 -11.88 -6.43
N PHE A 289 -12.78 -11.53 -5.46
CA PHE A 289 -12.14 -10.22 -5.40
C PHE A 289 -10.87 -10.15 -6.23
N TYR A 290 -9.93 -11.12 -6.08
CA TYR A 290 -8.67 -11.16 -6.82
C TYR A 290 -8.81 -12.01 -8.07
N ARG A 291 -9.20 -11.40 -9.19
CA ARG A 291 -9.35 -12.06 -10.50
C ARG A 291 -8.08 -11.94 -11.36
N THR A 292 -6.93 -12.07 -10.75
CA THR A 292 -5.62 -11.84 -11.37
C THR A 292 -5.21 -12.94 -12.37
N ALA A 293 -5.68 -14.18 -12.18
CA ALA A 293 -5.38 -15.30 -13.07
C ALA A 293 -6.11 -15.22 -14.43
N ALA A 294 -7.22 -14.47 -14.52
CA ALA A 294 -8.00 -14.34 -15.75
C ALA A 294 -7.29 -13.55 -16.86
N THR A 295 -6.15 -12.95 -16.55
CA THR A 295 -5.32 -12.18 -17.49
C THR A 295 -4.06 -12.95 -17.92
N ALA A 296 -4.15 -14.31 -18.02
CA ALA A 296 -3.03 -15.13 -18.49
C ALA A 296 -2.45 -14.62 -19.82
N PRO A 297 -1.15 -14.74 -20.06
CA PRO A 297 -0.53 -14.31 -21.31
C PRO A 297 -1.10 -15.09 -22.48
N ASP A 298 -1.34 -14.38 -23.57
CA ASP A 298 -1.50 -14.98 -24.91
C ASP A 298 -0.17 -15.58 -25.36
#